data_cd2454a2dfe8b310696045157538068f
#
_entry.id   cd2454a2dfe8b310696045157538068f
#
_cell.length_a   1.000
_cell.length_b   1.000
_cell.length_c   1.000
_cell.angle_alpha   90.00
_cell.angle_beta   90.00
_cell.angle_gamma   90.00
#
_symmetry.space_group_name_H-M   'P 1'
#
loop_
_entity.id
_entity.type
_entity.pdbx_description
1 polymer ?
#
loop_
_entity_poly.entity_id
_entity_poly.type
_entity_poly.pdbx_seq_one_letter_code
_entity_poly.pdbx_strand_id
1 'polypeptide(L)'
;MRLGYRGGSSYREKFLSSFLLLQFDTTCSSKNEIVGSQYSSAKYIVMLRGRSILFQVATRMRNSLIHPAVRRTRSLNAPSPVQTFGPCGRIMKNSAMVMTIQDPASQRLTWYKPPLTVLVIKKVRDSSVLPPFVQMVTWLIQEKRMVVFVEASVLEDPALARDPRFQGVRDKLQTFRDGTDELQDRIDFIVCLGGDGTLLYASLLFQQSVPPVMAFHLGSLGFLTPFEFDNFQEQVTNVLEGHAALTLRSRLRCIIMRKNEEGQPTEPPTNLLVLNEVVVDRGPSPYLSNIDLFIDGKHVTSVQGDGLIVSTPTGSTAYAVAAGASMIHPSVPAIMITPICPHSLSFRPIVVPAGVELKISVSPDSRNTSWVSFDGRNRQELFHGDR
;
A
#
# COMPACT_ATOMS: atom_id res chain seq x y z
N MET A 1 18.75 -41.32 20.44
CA MET A 1 18.47 -40.09 21.18
C MET A 1 17.57 -39.19 20.31
N ARG A 2 16.30 -39.06 20.68
CA ARG A 2 15.34 -38.13 20.01
C ARG A 2 15.31 -36.84 20.82
N LEU A 3 15.74 -35.73 20.23
CA LEU A 3 15.51 -34.40 20.76
C LEU A 3 14.33 -33.78 20.01
N GLY A 4 13.23 -33.64 20.74
CA GLY A 4 12.03 -32.97 20.22
C GLY A 4 12.19 -31.47 20.29
N TYR A 5 11.97 -30.80 19.18
CA TYR A 5 11.76 -29.33 19.10
C TYR A 5 10.28 -29.03 19.30
N ARG A 6 9.92 -28.60 20.49
CA ARG A 6 8.69 -27.85 20.79
C ARG A 6 9.11 -26.43 21.12
N GLY A 7 8.52 -25.45 20.45
CA GLY A 7 8.60 -24.06 20.90
C GLY A 7 8.84 -23.05 19.79
N GLY A 8 7.87 -22.84 18.88
CA GLY A 8 7.96 -21.81 17.83
C GLY A 8 6.89 -20.69 17.88
N SER A 9 5.94 -20.74 18.82
CA SER A 9 4.81 -19.81 18.88
C SER A 9 5.04 -18.56 19.76
N SER A 10 5.90 -18.66 20.78
CA SER A 10 6.04 -17.63 21.82
C SER A 10 6.92 -16.43 21.44
N TYR A 11 7.78 -16.54 20.43
CA TYR A 11 8.69 -15.44 20.07
C TYR A 11 8.06 -14.33 19.23
N ARG A 12 7.02 -14.64 18.44
CA ARG A 12 6.35 -13.63 17.59
C ARG A 12 5.44 -12.68 18.38
N GLU A 13 4.75 -13.15 19.39
CA GLU A 13 3.90 -12.30 20.23
C GLU A 13 4.70 -11.34 21.12
N LYS A 14 5.88 -11.73 21.60
CA LYS A 14 6.74 -10.87 22.40
C LYS A 14 7.42 -9.76 21.62
N PHE A 15 7.66 -9.94 20.31
CA PHE A 15 8.23 -8.88 19.48
C PHE A 15 7.22 -7.78 19.15
N LEU A 16 5.93 -8.07 19.11
CA LEU A 16 4.87 -7.08 18.86
C LEU A 16 4.54 -6.23 20.09
N SER A 17 4.85 -6.70 21.30
CA SER A 17 4.59 -5.97 22.56
C SER A 17 5.75 -5.10 23.04
N SER A 18 6.97 -5.26 22.51
CA SER A 18 8.19 -4.60 23.00
C SER A 18 8.56 -3.33 22.24
N PHE A 19 7.76 -2.84 21.30
CA PHE A 19 7.98 -1.58 20.56
C PHE A 19 7.25 -0.36 21.18
N LEU A 20 6.90 -0.43 22.44
CA LEU A 20 6.40 0.72 23.20
C LEU A 20 7.53 1.23 24.08
N LEU A 21 8.07 2.39 23.74
CA LEU A 21 8.90 3.31 24.49
C LEU A 21 10.22 3.68 23.80
N LEU A 22 10.11 4.66 22.92
CA LEU A 22 11.15 5.70 22.75
C LEU A 22 10.45 6.96 22.27
N GLN A 23 10.31 7.94 23.17
CA GLN A 23 9.93 9.31 22.84
C GLN A 23 11.12 9.99 22.15
N PHE A 24 10.85 10.56 20.98
CA PHE A 24 11.73 11.57 20.39
C PHE A 24 10.97 12.88 20.26
N ASP A 25 11.43 13.89 21.01
CA ASP A 25 11.08 15.28 20.81
C ASP A 25 11.71 15.78 19.51
N THR A 26 10.87 16.17 18.56
CA THR A 26 11.33 16.95 17.41
C THR A 26 10.49 18.21 17.29
N THR A 27 11.01 19.30 17.83
CA THR A 27 10.58 20.66 17.50
C THR A 27 11.02 20.99 16.09
N CYS A 28 10.10 21.01 15.14
CA CYS A 28 10.37 21.44 13.78
C CYS A 28 9.98 22.92 13.62
N SER A 29 10.99 23.79 13.55
CA SER A 29 10.87 25.18 13.15
C SER A 29 10.73 25.28 11.63
N SER A 30 9.60 25.80 11.18
CA SER A 30 9.35 26.08 9.77
C SER A 30 9.96 27.41 9.34
N LYS A 31 10.86 27.41 8.35
CA LYS A 31 11.08 28.58 7.49
C LYS A 31 10.76 28.20 6.05
N ASN A 32 9.79 28.93 5.52
CA ASN A 32 9.36 28.83 4.13
C ASN A 32 10.28 29.62 3.21
N GLU A 33 10.67 29.03 2.09
CA GLU A 33 10.81 29.77 0.85
C GLU A 33 10.27 28.90 -0.31
N ILE A 34 9.43 29.54 -1.11
CA ILE A 34 8.65 28.89 -2.17
C ILE A 34 9.36 29.19 -3.50
N VAL A 35 9.79 28.17 -4.17
CA VAL A 35 9.94 28.18 -5.63
C VAL A 35 9.04 27.08 -6.18
N GLY A 36 8.19 27.46 -7.12
CA GLY A 36 7.14 26.60 -7.62
C GLY A 36 7.67 25.36 -8.33
N SER A 37 7.30 24.26 -7.80
CA SER A 37 7.42 22.99 -8.46
C SER A 37 6.24 22.10 -8.08
N GLN A 38 5.74 21.36 -9.05
CA GLN A 38 4.60 20.46 -8.90
C GLN A 38 5.01 19.29 -8.02
N TYR A 39 4.36 19.14 -6.88
CA TYR A 39 4.82 18.26 -5.83
C TYR A 39 4.13 16.96 -5.67
N SER A 40 4.96 15.97 -5.47
CA SER A 40 4.69 14.67 -4.94
C SER A 40 3.83 14.75 -3.67
N SER A 41 2.54 14.66 -3.80
CA SER A 41 1.68 14.36 -2.66
C SER A 41 1.90 12.91 -2.26
N ALA A 42 2.52 12.68 -1.10
CA ALA A 42 2.53 11.36 -0.50
C ALA A 42 1.09 10.87 -0.37
N LYS A 43 0.74 9.82 -1.11
CA LYS A 43 -0.59 9.21 -1.03
C LYS A 43 -0.53 8.09 -0.02
N TYR A 44 -1.39 8.15 1.00
CA TYR A 44 -1.43 7.20 2.09
C TYR A 44 -2.49 6.14 1.85
N ILE A 45 -2.23 4.95 2.35
CA ILE A 45 -3.19 3.86 2.47
C ILE A 45 -3.53 3.67 3.94
N VAL A 46 -4.81 3.52 4.25
CA VAL A 46 -5.32 3.35 5.61
C VAL A 46 -5.62 1.89 5.90
N MET A 47 -5.10 1.36 6.98
CA MET A 47 -5.41 0.01 7.45
C MET A 47 -6.02 0.05 8.85
N LEU A 48 -7.10 -0.64 9.07
CA LEU A 48 -7.76 -0.81 10.37
C LEU A 48 -7.04 -1.82 11.26
N ARG A 49 -7.04 -1.59 12.56
CA ARG A 49 -6.37 -2.44 13.54
C ARG A 49 -7.34 -2.96 14.59
N GLY A 50 -7.44 -4.24 14.67
CA GLY A 50 -8.43 -4.93 15.47
C GLY A 50 -8.00 -5.46 16.84
N ARG A 51 -8.69 -6.09 17.73
CA ARG A 51 -8.89 -6.04 18.78
C ARG A 51 -8.61 -5.13 18.43
N SER A 52 -8.29 -4.92 17.33
CA SER A 52 -7.58 -4.12 16.37
C SER A 52 -7.81 -4.46 14.90
N ILE A 53 -8.65 -3.76 14.26
CA ILE A 53 -9.06 -3.86 12.86
C ILE A 53 -8.18 -2.94 12.00
N LEU A 54 -7.65 -3.40 10.86
CA LEU A 54 -6.75 -2.69 9.97
C LEU A 54 -7.40 -2.39 8.60
N PHE A 55 -7.61 -1.14 8.21
CA PHE A 55 -8.13 -0.69 6.90
C PHE A 55 -7.12 0.08 6.06
N GLN A 56 -7.25 0.08 4.75
CA GLN A 56 -6.42 0.85 3.83
C GLN A 56 -7.20 1.90 3.02
N VAL A 57 -6.71 3.11 2.95
CA VAL A 57 -7.31 4.20 2.16
C VAL A 57 -6.24 5.10 1.54
N ALA A 58 -6.43 5.54 0.31
CA ALA A 58 -5.61 6.58 -0.32
C ALA A 58 -6.32 7.93 -0.34
N THR A 59 -5.59 9.01 -0.11
CA THR A 59 -6.12 10.37 -0.09
C THR A 59 -6.20 10.94 -1.49
N ARG A 60 -7.37 11.43 -1.91
CA ARG A 60 -7.54 12.24 -3.12
C ARG A 60 -7.30 13.71 -2.77
N MET A 61 -6.22 14.31 -3.26
CA MET A 61 -6.17 15.76 -3.36
C MET A 61 -6.92 16.20 -4.62
N ARG A 62 -8.02 16.91 -4.44
CA ARG A 62 -8.65 17.63 -5.56
C ARG A 62 -7.68 18.70 -6.02
N ASN A 63 -7.31 18.66 -7.31
CA ASN A 63 -6.76 19.82 -8.00
C ASN A 63 -7.87 20.87 -8.09
N SER A 64 -7.97 21.74 -7.10
CA SER A 64 -8.69 22.99 -7.26
C SER A 64 -7.82 23.91 -8.13
N LEU A 65 -8.37 24.35 -9.25
CA LEU A 65 -7.81 25.39 -10.09
C LEU A 65 -7.34 26.56 -9.20
N ILE A 66 -6.06 26.85 -9.28
CA ILE A 66 -5.42 27.92 -8.50
C ILE A 66 -5.77 29.24 -9.19
N HIS A 67 -6.73 29.97 -8.64
CA HIS A 67 -6.75 31.42 -8.78
C HIS A 67 -5.61 32.01 -7.93
N PRO A 68 -4.89 33.04 -8.42
CA PRO A 68 -3.85 33.69 -7.64
C PRO A 68 -4.54 34.47 -6.49
N ALA A 69 -4.65 33.84 -5.33
CA ALA A 69 -5.31 34.40 -4.18
C ALA A 69 -4.34 34.54 -3.02
N VAL A 70 -4.12 35.79 -2.63
CA VAL A 70 -3.88 36.29 -1.28
C VAL A 70 -3.33 35.24 -0.31
N ARG A 71 -2.06 35.41 0.08
CA ARG A 71 -1.44 34.72 1.21
C ARG A 71 -2.28 34.89 2.48
N ARG A 72 -3.11 33.91 2.77
CA ARG A 72 -3.68 33.77 4.12
C ARG A 72 -2.68 32.99 4.95
N THR A 73 -2.05 33.65 5.90
CA THR A 73 -1.37 33.00 7.03
C THR A 73 -2.39 32.06 7.68
N ARG A 74 -2.14 30.75 7.64
CA ARG A 74 -3.00 29.78 8.34
C ARG A 74 -2.86 30.06 9.83
N SER A 75 -3.96 30.41 10.46
CA SER A 75 -4.05 30.44 11.92
C SER A 75 -3.67 29.06 12.45
N LEU A 76 -2.88 29.01 13.52
CA LEU A 76 -2.53 27.76 14.23
C LEU A 76 -3.78 27.02 14.71
N ASN A 77 -4.92 27.71 14.83
CA ASN A 77 -6.22 27.17 15.22
C ASN A 77 -7.13 26.82 14.05
N ALA A 78 -6.65 26.90 12.79
CA ALA A 78 -7.47 26.47 11.66
C ALA A 78 -7.71 24.97 11.76
N PRO A 79 -8.97 24.49 11.66
CA PRO A 79 -9.24 23.06 11.65
C PRO A 79 -8.51 22.44 10.46
N SER A 80 -7.76 21.37 10.72
CA SER A 80 -7.10 20.63 9.66
C SER A 80 -8.14 20.09 8.69
N PRO A 81 -7.87 20.08 7.38
CA PRO A 81 -8.82 19.56 6.41
C PRO A 81 -9.23 18.13 6.77
N VAL A 82 -10.52 17.85 6.71
CA VAL A 82 -11.04 16.48 6.89
C VAL A 82 -10.48 15.62 5.77
N GLN A 83 -9.80 14.53 6.10
CA GLN A 83 -9.34 13.58 5.11
C GLN A 83 -10.49 12.63 4.80
N THR A 84 -10.86 12.57 3.53
CA THR A 84 -11.91 11.68 3.01
C THR A 84 -11.28 10.55 2.19
N PHE A 85 -11.91 9.37 2.22
CA PHE A 85 -11.37 8.14 1.66
C PHE A 85 -12.49 7.36 0.97
N GLY A 86 -12.33 7.17 -0.34
CA GLY A 86 -13.44 6.67 -1.15
C GLY A 86 -14.67 7.59 -1.05
N PRO A 87 -15.84 7.11 -1.51
CA PRO A 87 -17.05 7.92 -1.52
C PRO A 87 -17.62 8.26 -0.14
N CYS A 88 -17.39 7.40 0.85
CA CYS A 88 -18.10 7.46 2.13
C CYS A 88 -17.21 7.51 3.38
N GLY A 89 -15.91 7.19 3.27
CA GLY A 89 -15.02 7.12 4.43
C GLY A 89 -14.41 8.48 4.81
N ARG A 90 -14.31 8.77 6.11
CA ARG A 90 -13.57 9.93 6.64
C ARG A 90 -12.85 9.57 7.93
N ILE A 91 -11.81 10.32 8.26
CA ILE A 91 -11.15 10.24 9.56
C ILE A 91 -11.75 11.29 10.49
N MET A 92 -12.20 10.85 11.66
CA MET A 92 -12.51 11.76 12.76
C MET A 92 -11.22 12.22 13.43
N LYS A 93 -11.06 13.54 13.55
CA LYS A 93 -10.05 14.11 14.43
C LYS A 93 -10.61 14.19 15.83
N ASN A 94 -9.87 13.64 16.77
CA ASN A 94 -10.17 13.84 18.17
C ASN A 94 -9.80 15.28 18.54
N SER A 95 -10.79 16.12 18.80
CA SER A 95 -10.62 17.56 19.08
C SER A 95 -9.80 17.85 20.36
N ALA A 96 -9.61 16.86 21.22
CA ALA A 96 -8.84 16.99 22.46
C ALA A 96 -7.32 16.89 22.27
N MET A 97 -6.80 16.61 21.06
CA MET A 97 -5.39 16.33 20.81
C MET A 97 -4.73 17.30 19.82
N VAL A 98 -5.00 18.61 19.93
CA VAL A 98 -4.46 19.61 18.99
C VAL A 98 -2.93 19.81 19.11
N MET A 99 -2.30 19.31 20.17
CA MET A 99 -0.87 19.52 20.46
C MET A 99 -0.02 18.26 20.52
N THR A 100 -0.60 17.09 20.35
CA THR A 100 0.15 15.83 20.35
C THR A 100 0.35 15.33 18.91
N ILE A 101 1.54 14.84 18.58
CA ILE A 101 1.77 14.07 17.35
C ILE A 101 0.76 12.93 17.37
N GLN A 102 -0.24 13.00 16.48
CA GLN A 102 -1.29 11.99 16.45
C GLN A 102 -0.65 10.67 16.00
N ASP A 103 -0.69 9.68 16.88
CA ASP A 103 -0.38 8.31 16.51
C ASP A 103 -1.33 7.92 15.35
N PRO A 104 -0.82 7.63 14.16
CA PRO A 104 -1.64 7.16 13.05
C PRO A 104 -2.47 5.91 13.39
N ALA A 105 -2.06 5.14 14.40
CA ALA A 105 -2.79 4.00 14.91
C ALA A 105 -4.02 4.38 15.76
N SER A 106 -4.14 5.63 16.19
CA SER A 106 -5.29 6.11 16.99
C SER A 106 -6.43 6.70 16.15
N GLN A 107 -6.31 6.68 14.83
CA GLN A 107 -7.34 7.22 13.96
C GLN A 107 -8.53 6.26 13.87
N ARG A 108 -9.74 6.82 13.85
CA ARG A 108 -10.97 6.04 13.71
C ARG A 108 -11.65 6.31 12.37
N LEU A 109 -12.13 5.24 11.75
CA LEU A 109 -13.00 5.33 10.59
C LEU A 109 -14.36 5.89 11.02
N THR A 110 -14.86 6.85 10.25
CA THR A 110 -16.23 7.30 10.34
C THR A 110 -16.80 7.33 8.94
N TRP A 111 -18.00 6.80 8.78
CA TRP A 111 -18.71 6.86 7.53
C TRP A 111 -19.44 8.20 7.41
N TYR A 112 -19.21 8.90 6.32
CA TYR A 112 -19.96 10.12 5.99
C TYR A 112 -21.40 9.78 5.55
N LYS A 113 -21.54 8.65 4.86
CA LYS A 113 -22.79 7.98 4.50
C LYS A 113 -22.64 6.51 4.82
N PRO A 114 -23.68 5.78 5.16
CA PRO A 114 -23.59 4.34 5.30
C PRO A 114 -22.98 3.71 4.03
N PRO A 115 -21.99 2.85 4.16
CA PRO A 115 -21.39 2.19 3.00
C PRO A 115 -22.41 1.21 2.39
N LEU A 116 -22.60 1.27 1.08
CA LEU A 116 -23.55 0.46 0.34
C LEU A 116 -22.88 -0.56 -0.56
N THR A 117 -21.66 -0.24 -1.04
CA THR A 117 -20.95 -1.04 -2.02
C THR A 117 -19.70 -1.64 -1.42
N VAL A 118 -19.49 -2.92 -1.65
CA VAL A 118 -18.29 -3.65 -1.18
C VAL A 118 -17.65 -4.44 -2.31
N LEU A 119 -16.34 -4.32 -2.43
CA LEU A 119 -15.55 -5.16 -3.33
C LEU A 119 -14.96 -6.32 -2.55
N VAL A 120 -15.27 -7.55 -2.96
CA VAL A 120 -14.71 -8.77 -2.36
C VAL A 120 -13.69 -9.39 -3.31
N ILE A 121 -12.44 -9.45 -2.85
CA ILE A 121 -11.32 -10.03 -3.59
C ILE A 121 -10.89 -11.33 -2.91
N LYS A 122 -10.87 -12.43 -3.64
CA LYS A 122 -10.37 -13.71 -3.15
C LYS A 122 -9.00 -14.04 -3.74
N LYS A 123 -8.21 -14.81 -3.01
CA LYS A 123 -6.95 -15.36 -3.51
C LYS A 123 -7.20 -16.22 -4.74
N VAL A 124 -6.42 -16.01 -5.78
CA VAL A 124 -6.51 -16.73 -7.06
C VAL A 124 -5.90 -18.12 -6.90
N ARG A 125 -6.50 -19.13 -7.57
CA ARG A 125 -6.00 -20.52 -7.63
C ARG A 125 -5.85 -21.21 -6.26
N ASP A 126 -6.69 -20.83 -5.30
CA ASP A 126 -6.73 -21.43 -3.99
C ASP A 126 -8.16 -21.85 -3.68
N SER A 127 -8.41 -23.16 -3.70
CA SER A 127 -9.74 -23.74 -3.46
C SER A 127 -10.19 -23.62 -2.00
N SER A 128 -9.25 -23.49 -1.06
CA SER A 128 -9.57 -23.35 0.37
C SER A 128 -10.29 -22.03 0.67
N VAL A 129 -10.14 -21.04 -0.19
CA VAL A 129 -10.76 -19.72 -0.06
C VAL A 129 -12.24 -19.71 -0.51
N LEU A 130 -12.68 -20.73 -1.27
CA LEU A 130 -14.02 -20.72 -1.87
C LEU A 130 -15.14 -20.79 -0.84
N PRO A 131 -15.13 -21.70 0.18
CA PRO A 131 -16.18 -21.73 1.19
C PRO A 131 -16.28 -20.42 1.99
N PRO A 132 -15.19 -19.84 2.53
CA PRO A 132 -15.23 -18.52 3.16
C PRO A 132 -15.74 -17.41 2.24
N PHE A 133 -15.36 -17.44 0.96
CA PHE A 133 -15.82 -16.47 -0.03
C PHE A 133 -17.35 -16.54 -0.22
N VAL A 134 -17.90 -17.74 -0.44
CA VAL A 134 -19.34 -17.94 -0.60
C VAL A 134 -20.08 -17.48 0.65
N GLN A 135 -19.58 -17.83 1.84
CA GLN A 135 -20.18 -17.43 3.11
C GLN A 135 -20.20 -15.90 3.28
N MET A 136 -19.08 -15.24 3.01
CA MET A 136 -18.94 -13.78 3.08
C MET A 136 -19.91 -13.08 2.11
N VAL A 137 -19.89 -13.47 0.84
CA VAL A 137 -20.70 -12.84 -0.21
C VAL A 137 -22.18 -13.03 0.05
N THR A 138 -22.59 -14.25 0.43
CA THR A 138 -23.99 -14.55 0.77
C THR A 138 -24.48 -13.70 1.94
N TRP A 139 -23.68 -13.60 3.00
CA TRP A 139 -24.02 -12.81 4.18
C TRP A 139 -24.09 -11.30 3.88
N LEU A 140 -23.16 -10.77 3.10
CA LEU A 140 -23.16 -9.35 2.70
C LEU A 140 -24.41 -8.98 1.88
N ILE A 141 -24.86 -9.86 0.99
CA ILE A 141 -26.04 -9.64 0.15
C ILE A 141 -27.34 -9.83 0.93
N GLN A 142 -27.45 -10.92 1.70
CA GLN A 142 -28.71 -11.31 2.32
C GLN A 142 -28.96 -10.56 3.63
N GLU A 143 -27.94 -10.48 4.51
CA GLU A 143 -28.07 -9.89 5.84
C GLU A 143 -27.79 -8.39 5.84
N LYS A 144 -26.70 -7.97 5.15
CA LYS A 144 -26.30 -6.55 5.13
C LYS A 144 -26.89 -5.76 3.97
N ARG A 145 -27.53 -6.45 3.00
CA ARG A 145 -28.16 -5.83 1.82
C ARG A 145 -27.22 -4.93 1.02
N MET A 146 -25.95 -5.31 0.97
CA MET A 146 -24.92 -4.57 0.24
C MET A 146 -24.87 -4.98 -1.23
N VAL A 147 -24.45 -4.05 -2.08
CA VAL A 147 -24.09 -4.34 -3.47
C VAL A 147 -22.67 -4.87 -3.47
N VAL A 148 -22.50 -6.13 -3.85
CA VAL A 148 -21.21 -6.82 -3.83
C VAL A 148 -20.60 -6.86 -5.21
N PHE A 149 -19.38 -6.32 -5.34
CA PHE A 149 -18.55 -6.39 -6.55
C PHE A 149 -17.54 -7.53 -6.41
N VAL A 150 -17.36 -8.27 -7.51
CA VAL A 150 -16.36 -9.34 -7.63
C VAL A 150 -15.68 -9.26 -9.00
N GLU A 151 -14.48 -9.80 -9.13
CA GLU A 151 -13.84 -9.93 -10.43
C GLU A 151 -14.66 -10.88 -11.34
N ALA A 152 -14.76 -10.55 -12.63
CA ALA A 152 -15.57 -11.33 -13.58
C ALA A 152 -15.15 -12.81 -13.66
N SER A 153 -13.85 -13.09 -13.52
CA SER A 153 -13.27 -14.43 -13.45
C SER A 153 -13.86 -15.32 -12.34
N VAL A 154 -14.42 -14.72 -11.30
CA VAL A 154 -15.08 -15.46 -10.19
C VAL A 154 -16.34 -16.15 -10.66
N LEU A 155 -17.10 -15.55 -11.56
CA LEU A 155 -18.33 -16.17 -12.10
C LEU A 155 -18.05 -17.34 -13.04
N GLU A 156 -16.83 -17.41 -13.57
CA GLU A 156 -16.37 -18.46 -14.47
C GLU A 156 -15.77 -19.66 -13.71
N ASP A 157 -15.60 -19.57 -12.39
CA ASP A 157 -15.02 -20.63 -11.56
C ASP A 157 -15.96 -21.83 -11.48
N PRO A 158 -15.58 -23.02 -12.02
CA PRO A 158 -16.46 -24.20 -12.06
C PRO A 158 -16.83 -24.72 -10.66
N ALA A 159 -16.00 -24.49 -9.66
CA ALA A 159 -16.28 -24.92 -8.29
C ALA A 159 -17.37 -24.06 -7.66
N LEU A 160 -17.33 -22.74 -7.87
CA LEU A 160 -18.38 -21.82 -7.43
C LEU A 160 -19.69 -22.05 -8.19
N ALA A 161 -19.62 -22.34 -9.49
CA ALA A 161 -20.79 -22.65 -10.30
C ALA A 161 -21.58 -23.87 -9.80
N ARG A 162 -20.97 -24.75 -9.02
CA ARG A 162 -21.61 -25.95 -8.44
C ARG A 162 -22.13 -25.75 -6.99
N ASP A 163 -21.76 -24.68 -6.33
CA ASP A 163 -22.22 -24.41 -4.95
C ASP A 163 -23.64 -23.82 -4.97
N PRO A 164 -24.65 -24.52 -4.40
CA PRO A 164 -26.04 -24.03 -4.39
C PRO A 164 -26.22 -22.68 -3.70
N ARG A 165 -25.42 -22.38 -2.67
CA ARG A 165 -25.47 -21.12 -1.94
C ARG A 165 -25.00 -19.98 -2.81
N PHE A 166 -23.93 -20.22 -3.59
CA PHE A 166 -23.41 -19.24 -4.54
C PHE A 166 -24.40 -18.98 -5.67
N GLN A 167 -25.06 -20.03 -6.19
CA GLN A 167 -26.11 -19.89 -7.19
C GLN A 167 -27.24 -18.95 -6.75
N GLY A 168 -27.65 -19.04 -5.47
CA GLY A 168 -28.70 -18.18 -4.90
C GLY A 168 -28.38 -16.69 -4.82
N VAL A 169 -27.11 -16.31 -4.98
CA VAL A 169 -26.66 -14.91 -4.94
C VAL A 169 -25.93 -14.45 -6.21
N ARG A 170 -25.59 -15.35 -7.11
CA ARG A 170 -24.81 -15.08 -8.33
C ARG A 170 -25.34 -13.92 -9.15
N ASP A 171 -26.65 -13.90 -9.40
CA ASP A 171 -27.30 -12.89 -10.24
C ASP A 171 -27.40 -11.51 -9.56
N LYS A 172 -27.09 -11.42 -8.27
CA LYS A 172 -27.04 -10.17 -7.51
C LYS A 172 -25.65 -9.56 -7.45
N LEU A 173 -24.63 -10.28 -7.91
CA LEU A 173 -23.25 -9.81 -7.94
C LEU A 173 -23.04 -8.82 -9.08
N GLN A 174 -22.32 -7.76 -8.79
CA GLN A 174 -21.75 -6.87 -9.80
C GLN A 174 -20.34 -7.35 -10.14
N THR A 175 -19.98 -7.30 -11.40
CA THR A 175 -18.64 -7.73 -11.85
C THR A 175 -17.82 -6.57 -12.39
N PHE A 176 -16.52 -6.71 -12.31
CA PHE A 176 -15.56 -5.85 -12.98
C PHE A 176 -14.47 -6.69 -13.66
N ARG A 177 -13.83 -6.08 -14.66
CA ARG A 177 -12.64 -6.63 -15.33
C ARG A 177 -11.46 -5.71 -15.06
N ASP A 178 -10.38 -6.31 -14.56
CA ASP A 178 -9.13 -5.57 -14.32
C ASP A 178 -8.61 -4.96 -15.64
N GLY A 179 -8.13 -3.72 -15.56
CA GLY A 179 -7.61 -2.97 -16.71
C GLY A 179 -8.66 -2.38 -17.66
N THR A 180 -9.95 -2.71 -17.51
CA THR A 180 -11.02 -2.17 -18.37
C THR A 180 -12.05 -1.34 -17.62
N ASP A 181 -12.41 -1.76 -16.41
CA ASP A 181 -13.46 -1.12 -15.63
C ASP A 181 -12.90 -0.18 -14.57
N GLU A 182 -13.44 1.03 -14.53
CA GLU A 182 -13.07 2.00 -13.52
C GLU A 182 -13.87 1.76 -12.23
N LEU A 183 -13.15 1.39 -11.16
CA LEU A 183 -13.73 1.15 -9.83
C LEU A 183 -13.71 2.39 -8.93
N GLN A 184 -13.07 3.46 -9.37
CA GLN A 184 -12.95 4.70 -8.61
C GLN A 184 -14.34 5.26 -8.29
N ASP A 185 -14.52 5.69 -7.04
CA ASP A 185 -15.76 6.27 -6.53
C ASP A 185 -17.01 5.36 -6.60
N ARG A 186 -16.86 4.08 -7.00
CA ARG A 186 -17.95 3.08 -7.02
C ARG A 186 -17.93 2.15 -5.80
N ILE A 187 -16.79 2.01 -5.14
CA ILE A 187 -16.58 1.08 -4.04
C ILE A 187 -16.38 1.87 -2.75
N ASP A 188 -17.21 1.60 -1.75
CA ASP A 188 -17.11 2.21 -0.42
C ASP A 188 -16.12 1.49 0.48
N PHE A 189 -15.97 0.16 0.30
CA PHE A 189 -15.27 -0.72 1.21
C PHE A 189 -14.71 -1.94 0.46
N ILE A 190 -13.56 -2.44 0.86
CA ILE A 190 -12.91 -3.61 0.26
C ILE A 190 -12.72 -4.70 1.30
N VAL A 191 -13.06 -5.93 0.94
CA VAL A 191 -12.76 -7.15 1.71
C VAL A 191 -11.81 -8.02 0.91
N CYS A 192 -10.67 -8.37 1.50
CA CYS A 192 -9.70 -9.30 0.94
C CYS A 192 -9.74 -10.63 1.69
N LEU A 193 -9.89 -11.74 0.96
CA LEU A 193 -9.85 -13.11 1.48
C LEU A 193 -8.60 -13.82 0.94
N GLY A 194 -7.57 -13.97 1.80
CA GLY A 194 -6.30 -14.60 1.41
C GLY A 194 -5.13 -14.04 2.20
N GLY A 195 -3.95 -14.01 1.59
CA GLY A 195 -2.72 -13.47 2.18
C GLY A 195 -2.41 -12.04 1.73
N ASP A 196 -1.23 -11.55 2.12
CA ASP A 196 -0.74 -10.20 1.80
C ASP A 196 -0.80 -9.88 0.30
N GLY A 197 -0.52 -10.86 -0.57
CA GLY A 197 -0.59 -10.69 -2.03
C GLY A 197 -1.98 -10.33 -2.56
N THR A 198 -3.07 -10.75 -1.88
CA THR A 198 -4.44 -10.36 -2.23
C THR A 198 -4.69 -8.89 -1.94
N LEU A 199 -4.15 -8.40 -0.82
CA LEU A 199 -4.24 -7.00 -0.46
C LEU A 199 -3.36 -6.11 -1.38
N LEU A 200 -2.18 -6.56 -1.76
CA LEU A 200 -1.35 -5.86 -2.76
C LEU A 200 -2.10 -5.71 -4.08
N TYR A 201 -2.81 -6.74 -4.52
CA TYR A 201 -3.65 -6.66 -5.70
C TYR A 201 -4.79 -5.64 -5.53
N ALA A 202 -5.48 -5.64 -4.39
CA ALA A 202 -6.49 -4.62 -4.08
C ALA A 202 -5.93 -3.20 -4.14
N SER A 203 -4.73 -2.98 -3.60
CA SER A 203 -4.05 -1.68 -3.67
C SER A 203 -3.73 -1.25 -5.10
N LEU A 204 -3.38 -2.20 -5.96
CA LEU A 204 -3.02 -1.94 -7.36
C LEU A 204 -4.24 -1.53 -8.19
N LEU A 205 -5.42 -2.10 -7.93
CA LEU A 205 -6.66 -1.74 -8.63
C LEU A 205 -7.04 -0.26 -8.44
N PHE A 206 -6.60 0.37 -7.37
CA PHE A 206 -6.95 1.75 -7.03
C PHE A 206 -5.74 2.68 -7.08
N GLN A 207 -5.48 3.24 -8.25
CA GLN A 207 -4.32 4.10 -8.49
C GLN A 207 -4.52 5.57 -8.06
N GLN A 208 -5.66 5.93 -7.51
CA GLN A 208 -5.93 7.27 -6.96
C GLN A 208 -6.25 7.19 -5.48
N SER A 209 -7.51 6.95 -5.14
CA SER A 209 -8.01 6.80 -3.77
C SER A 209 -8.41 5.34 -3.54
N VAL A 210 -7.87 4.72 -2.52
CA VAL A 210 -8.27 3.35 -2.12
C VAL A 210 -9.34 3.45 -1.06
N PRO A 211 -10.50 2.79 -1.22
CA PRO A 211 -11.47 2.61 -0.15
C PRO A 211 -10.85 1.89 1.06
N PRO A 212 -11.46 1.97 2.26
CA PRO A 212 -11.02 1.17 3.39
C PRO A 212 -10.93 -0.32 3.05
N VAL A 213 -9.85 -0.99 3.47
CA VAL A 213 -9.64 -2.42 3.19
C VAL A 213 -9.61 -3.21 4.49
N MET A 214 -10.38 -4.28 4.52
CA MET A 214 -10.34 -5.30 5.55
C MET A 214 -9.81 -6.62 4.96
N ALA A 215 -8.74 -7.14 5.53
CA ALA A 215 -8.06 -8.31 4.96
C ALA A 215 -8.03 -9.46 5.96
N PHE A 216 -8.66 -10.57 5.56
CA PHE A 216 -8.74 -11.81 6.32
C PHE A 216 -7.67 -12.79 5.84
N HIS A 217 -6.86 -13.31 6.75
CA HIS A 217 -5.99 -14.43 6.42
C HIS A 217 -6.78 -15.74 6.44
N LEU A 218 -6.52 -16.57 5.46
CA LEU A 218 -7.06 -17.93 5.35
C LEU A 218 -5.85 -18.88 5.29
N GLY A 219 -5.32 -19.21 6.45
CA GLY A 219 -4.08 -19.94 6.61
C GLY A 219 -3.08 -19.19 7.51
N SER A 220 -1.81 -19.04 7.08
CA SER A 220 -0.82 -18.34 7.90
C SER A 220 -1.10 -16.84 8.01
N LEU A 221 -0.90 -16.30 9.21
CA LEU A 221 -0.99 -14.86 9.47
C LEU A 221 0.05 -14.08 8.63
N GLY A 222 -0.43 -13.10 7.86
CA GLY A 222 0.40 -12.16 7.13
C GLY A 222 0.67 -10.87 7.90
N PHE A 223 1.53 -10.01 7.36
CA PHE A 223 1.76 -8.67 7.91
C PHE A 223 0.63 -7.69 7.61
N LEU A 224 -0.12 -7.96 6.54
CA LEU A 224 -1.18 -7.08 6.03
C LEU A 224 -2.58 -7.66 6.26
N THR A 225 -2.70 -8.90 6.74
CA THR A 225 -3.95 -9.64 6.88
C THR A 225 -4.17 -10.05 8.34
N PRO A 226 -4.54 -9.12 9.22
CA PRO A 226 -4.59 -9.36 10.66
C PRO A 226 -5.89 -10.04 11.14
N PHE A 227 -6.87 -10.24 10.25
CA PHE A 227 -8.17 -10.76 10.64
C PHE A 227 -8.28 -12.26 10.46
N GLU A 228 -8.82 -12.94 11.47
CA GLU A 228 -9.29 -14.31 11.38
C GLU A 228 -10.71 -14.34 10.82
N PHE A 229 -10.98 -15.33 9.99
CA PHE A 229 -12.29 -15.42 9.32
C PHE A 229 -13.42 -15.88 10.24
N ASP A 230 -13.13 -16.60 11.29
CA ASP A 230 -14.15 -17.26 12.14
C ASP A 230 -15.19 -16.30 12.70
N ASN A 231 -14.78 -15.05 13.03
CA ASN A 231 -15.65 -14.01 13.58
C ASN A 231 -15.92 -12.87 12.59
N PHE A 232 -15.90 -13.16 11.27
CA PHE A 232 -15.99 -12.12 10.24
C PHE A 232 -17.27 -11.27 10.34
N GLN A 233 -18.40 -11.86 10.72
CA GLN A 233 -19.69 -11.16 10.78
C GLN A 233 -19.69 -10.03 11.82
N GLU A 234 -19.19 -10.29 13.01
CA GLU A 234 -19.04 -9.29 14.05
C GLU A 234 -18.03 -8.21 13.64
N GLN A 235 -16.88 -8.64 13.14
CA GLN A 235 -15.81 -7.73 12.76
C GLN A 235 -16.21 -6.80 11.61
N VAL A 236 -16.85 -7.32 10.56
CA VAL A 236 -17.35 -6.50 9.45
C VAL A 236 -18.48 -5.59 9.91
N THR A 237 -19.38 -6.06 10.79
CA THR A 237 -20.45 -5.23 11.35
C THR A 237 -19.89 -4.03 12.10
N ASN A 238 -18.89 -4.24 12.98
CA ASN A 238 -18.23 -3.17 13.72
C ASN A 238 -17.60 -2.12 12.77
N VAL A 239 -17.07 -2.56 11.65
CA VAL A 239 -16.53 -1.66 10.62
C VAL A 239 -17.64 -0.85 9.94
N LEU A 240 -18.72 -1.50 9.53
CA LEU A 240 -19.84 -0.84 8.86
C LEU A 240 -20.53 0.18 9.78
N GLU A 241 -20.53 -0.06 11.08
CA GLU A 241 -21.05 0.88 12.10
C GLU A 241 -20.07 2.02 12.44
N GLY A 242 -18.88 2.03 11.88
CA GLY A 242 -17.89 3.08 12.12
C GLY A 242 -17.12 2.94 13.44
N HIS A 243 -17.10 1.77 14.04
CA HIS A 243 -16.38 1.46 15.29
C HIS A 243 -14.98 0.88 15.08
N ALA A 244 -14.33 1.26 13.99
CA ALA A 244 -13.06 0.69 13.60
C ALA A 244 -11.87 1.65 13.76
N ALA A 245 -10.77 1.14 14.29
CA ALA A 245 -9.49 1.85 14.27
C ALA A 245 -8.80 1.68 12.91
N LEU A 246 -8.07 2.70 12.47
CA LEU A 246 -7.43 2.77 11.17
C LEU A 246 -5.90 2.77 11.29
N THR A 247 -5.23 2.11 10.37
CA THR A 247 -3.80 2.33 10.10
C THR A 247 -3.62 2.91 8.70
N LEU A 248 -3.08 4.12 8.62
CA LEU A 248 -2.67 4.73 7.37
C LEU A 248 -1.34 4.12 6.91
N ARG A 249 -1.27 3.71 5.64
CA ARG A 249 -0.03 3.23 5.03
C ARG A 249 0.33 4.09 3.84
N SER A 250 1.58 4.52 3.76
CA SER A 250 2.10 5.27 2.62
C SER A 250 2.26 4.39 1.39
N ARG A 251 2.13 5.00 0.19
CA ARG A 251 2.49 4.39 -1.09
C ARG A 251 3.56 5.23 -1.77
N LEU A 252 4.48 4.56 -2.46
CA LEU A 252 5.43 5.23 -3.36
C LEU A 252 4.72 5.59 -4.66
N ARG A 253 4.93 6.81 -5.11
CA ARG A 253 4.56 7.22 -6.46
C ARG A 253 5.78 7.04 -7.36
N CYS A 254 5.65 6.17 -8.35
CA CYS A 254 6.71 5.82 -9.27
C CYS A 254 6.38 6.33 -10.66
N ILE A 255 7.36 6.95 -11.28
CA ILE A 255 7.26 7.49 -12.65
C ILE A 255 8.42 6.94 -13.43
N ILE A 256 8.15 6.24 -14.53
CA ILE A 256 9.18 5.86 -15.49
C ILE A 256 9.20 6.91 -16.59
N MET A 257 10.33 7.51 -16.80
CA MET A 257 10.56 8.43 -17.91
C MET A 257 11.49 7.76 -18.92
N ARG A 258 10.95 7.40 -20.07
CA ARG A 258 11.71 6.84 -21.18
C ARG A 258 12.23 7.96 -22.06
N LYS A 259 13.44 7.78 -22.57
CA LYS A 259 14.08 8.72 -23.47
C LYS A 259 14.52 8.01 -24.75
N ASN A 260 14.43 8.72 -25.89
CA ASN A 260 15.09 8.31 -27.12
C ASN A 260 16.59 8.64 -27.08
N GLU A 261 17.31 8.25 -28.11
CA GLU A 261 18.76 8.52 -28.26
C GLU A 261 19.07 10.03 -28.23
N GLU A 262 18.13 10.88 -28.64
CA GLU A 262 18.22 12.34 -28.59
C GLU A 262 17.90 12.91 -27.20
N GLY A 263 17.54 12.08 -26.23
CA GLY A 263 17.19 12.48 -24.86
C GLY A 263 15.80 13.07 -24.69
N GLN A 264 14.94 12.98 -25.71
CA GLN A 264 13.55 13.44 -25.64
C GLN A 264 12.62 12.34 -25.10
N PRO A 265 11.52 12.68 -24.39
CA PRO A 265 10.54 11.71 -23.93
C PRO A 265 9.89 11.00 -25.12
N THR A 266 9.87 9.67 -25.11
CA THR A 266 9.27 8.85 -26.19
C THR A 266 7.85 8.44 -25.92
N GLU A 267 7.47 8.33 -24.63
CA GLU A 267 6.15 7.88 -24.19
C GLU A 267 5.65 8.74 -23.04
N PRO A 268 4.33 8.83 -22.84
CA PRO A 268 3.80 9.45 -21.64
C PRO A 268 4.32 8.72 -20.40
N PRO A 269 4.73 9.44 -19.35
CA PRO A 269 5.34 8.84 -18.19
C PRO A 269 4.37 7.87 -17.49
N THR A 270 4.82 6.65 -17.27
CA THR A 270 4.09 5.67 -16.47
C THR A 270 4.00 6.17 -15.02
N ASN A 271 2.79 6.25 -14.47
CA ASN A 271 2.55 6.74 -13.12
C ASN A 271 1.86 5.65 -12.30
N LEU A 272 2.61 4.99 -11.44
CA LEU A 272 2.14 3.89 -10.60
C LEU A 272 2.28 4.21 -9.11
N LEU A 273 1.29 3.78 -8.33
CA LEU A 273 1.34 3.80 -6.87
C LEU A 273 1.61 2.39 -6.34
N VAL A 274 2.62 2.25 -5.51
CA VAL A 274 3.16 0.99 -5.01
C VAL A 274 3.06 0.96 -3.49
N LEU A 275 2.59 -0.15 -2.93
CA LEU A 275 2.39 -0.28 -1.49
C LEU A 275 3.64 -0.76 -0.76
N ASN A 276 4.32 -1.79 -1.27
CA ASN A 276 5.51 -2.33 -0.64
C ASN A 276 6.78 -1.70 -1.20
N GLU A 277 7.16 -2.05 -2.44
CA GLU A 277 8.47 -1.68 -2.99
C GLU A 277 8.51 -1.58 -4.51
N VAL A 278 9.47 -0.82 -4.96
CA VAL A 278 10.01 -0.84 -6.32
C VAL A 278 11.35 -1.53 -6.29
N VAL A 279 11.55 -2.49 -7.15
CA VAL A 279 12.82 -3.19 -7.30
C VAL A 279 13.41 -2.84 -8.66
N VAL A 280 14.66 -2.39 -8.68
CA VAL A 280 15.46 -2.28 -9.90
C VAL A 280 16.56 -3.32 -9.81
N ASP A 281 16.58 -4.30 -10.71
CA ASP A 281 17.49 -5.43 -10.69
C ASP A 281 18.19 -5.67 -12.05
N ARG A 282 19.18 -6.55 -12.06
CA ARG A 282 19.93 -6.93 -13.26
C ARG A 282 19.16 -7.81 -14.25
N GLY A 283 17.95 -8.22 -13.91
CA GLY A 283 17.15 -9.14 -14.73
C GLY A 283 17.84 -10.50 -14.95
N PRO A 284 17.73 -11.04 -16.17
CA PRO A 284 18.36 -12.31 -16.52
C PRO A 284 19.89 -12.19 -16.78
N SER A 285 20.44 -10.98 -16.74
CA SER A 285 21.85 -10.74 -17.00
C SER A 285 22.74 -11.41 -15.94
N PRO A 286 23.86 -12.06 -16.32
CA PRO A 286 24.84 -12.59 -15.37
C PRO A 286 25.72 -11.50 -14.77
N TYR A 287 25.75 -10.30 -15.37
CA TYR A 287 26.58 -9.19 -14.90
C TYR A 287 25.85 -8.38 -13.82
N LEU A 288 26.63 -7.74 -12.95
CA LEU A 288 26.09 -6.83 -11.95
C LEU A 288 25.38 -5.64 -12.61
N SER A 289 24.30 -5.18 -12.03
CA SER A 289 23.70 -3.89 -12.38
C SER A 289 24.62 -2.75 -11.92
N ASN A 290 24.63 -1.65 -12.67
CA ASN A 290 25.24 -0.39 -12.26
C ASN A 290 24.15 0.70 -12.29
N ILE A 291 23.72 1.11 -11.10
CA ILE A 291 22.54 1.95 -10.89
C ILE A 291 22.95 3.22 -10.19
N ASP A 292 22.68 4.37 -10.79
CA ASP A 292 22.92 5.68 -10.18
C ASP A 292 21.72 6.10 -9.34
N LEU A 293 21.97 6.42 -8.07
CA LEU A 293 21.00 6.92 -7.12
C LEU A 293 21.16 8.40 -6.88
N PHE A 294 20.08 9.15 -7.03
CA PHE A 294 20.00 10.58 -6.75
C PHE A 294 18.93 10.86 -5.70
N ILE A 295 19.18 11.80 -4.81
CA ILE A 295 18.21 12.33 -3.85
C ILE A 295 18.13 13.85 -4.06
N ASP A 296 16.91 14.37 -4.28
CA ASP A 296 16.63 15.77 -4.53
C ASP A 296 17.56 16.37 -5.61
N GLY A 297 17.74 15.63 -6.71
CA GLY A 297 18.57 15.98 -7.85
C GLY A 297 20.07 15.83 -7.66
N LYS A 298 20.55 15.48 -6.46
CA LYS A 298 21.98 15.30 -6.17
C LYS A 298 22.36 13.82 -6.27
N HIS A 299 23.42 13.51 -7.01
CA HIS A 299 23.97 12.17 -7.07
C HIS A 299 24.51 11.77 -5.69
N VAL A 300 24.04 10.63 -5.19
CA VAL A 300 24.43 10.09 -3.88
C VAL A 300 25.49 9.01 -4.04
N THR A 301 25.22 8.04 -4.90
CA THR A 301 26.10 6.89 -5.12
C THR A 301 25.72 6.12 -6.38
N SER A 302 26.66 5.37 -6.92
CA SER A 302 26.42 4.34 -7.94
C SER A 302 26.45 2.97 -7.26
N VAL A 303 25.38 2.22 -7.42
CA VAL A 303 25.18 0.91 -6.80
C VAL A 303 25.56 -0.17 -7.78
N GLN A 304 26.61 -0.92 -7.46
CA GLN A 304 26.97 -2.14 -8.18
C GLN A 304 26.53 -3.36 -7.35
N GLY A 305 25.71 -4.21 -7.92
CA GLY A 305 25.15 -5.37 -7.23
C GLY A 305 24.07 -6.06 -8.07
N ASP A 306 23.30 -6.93 -7.44
CA ASP A 306 22.16 -7.56 -8.09
C ASP A 306 21.00 -6.58 -8.31
N GLY A 307 20.95 -5.49 -7.54
CA GLY A 307 19.93 -4.46 -7.69
C GLY A 307 19.76 -3.55 -6.48
N LEU A 308 18.64 -2.82 -6.50
CA LEU A 308 18.24 -1.86 -5.48
C LEU A 308 16.74 -1.98 -5.21
N ILE A 309 16.36 -1.99 -3.94
CA ILE A 309 14.97 -1.96 -3.47
C ILE A 309 14.69 -0.58 -2.90
N VAL A 310 13.65 0.08 -3.37
CA VAL A 310 13.07 1.26 -2.73
C VAL A 310 11.74 0.86 -2.12
N SER A 311 11.62 0.91 -0.80
CA SER A 311 10.43 0.43 -0.10
C SER A 311 9.78 1.49 0.79
N THR A 312 8.47 1.33 0.97
CA THR A 312 7.72 2.00 2.03
C THR A 312 8.04 1.36 3.38
N PRO A 313 7.63 1.97 4.50
CA PRO A 313 7.67 1.29 5.79
C PRO A 313 6.88 -0.03 5.79
N THR A 314 5.76 -0.10 5.07
CA THR A 314 5.01 -1.35 4.88
C THR A 314 5.86 -2.41 4.18
N GLY A 315 6.54 -2.06 3.09
CA GLY A 315 7.43 -2.96 2.35
C GLY A 315 8.72 -3.32 3.08
N SER A 316 9.07 -2.60 4.16
CA SER A 316 10.25 -2.95 4.96
C SER A 316 10.20 -4.36 5.55
N THR A 317 9.03 -4.95 5.68
CA THR A 317 8.82 -6.33 6.15
C THR A 317 8.64 -7.35 5.02
N ALA A 318 8.73 -6.90 3.75
CA ALA A 318 8.62 -7.73 2.55
C ALA A 318 10.01 -8.09 2.00
N TYR A 319 10.31 -7.76 0.75
CA TYR A 319 11.59 -8.12 0.14
C TYR A 319 12.78 -7.40 0.79
N ALA A 320 12.58 -6.16 1.24
CA ALA A 320 13.65 -5.38 1.87
C ALA A 320 14.22 -6.08 3.11
N VAL A 321 13.40 -6.70 3.98
CA VAL A 321 13.91 -7.43 5.15
C VAL A 321 14.73 -8.65 4.76
N ALA A 322 14.36 -9.35 3.69
CA ALA A 322 15.12 -10.47 3.16
C ALA A 322 16.47 -10.02 2.57
N ALA A 323 16.56 -8.79 2.08
CA ALA A 323 17.80 -8.15 1.62
C ALA A 323 18.62 -7.52 2.76
N GLY A 324 18.26 -7.74 4.02
CA GLY A 324 19.01 -7.30 5.19
C GLY A 324 18.61 -5.91 5.73
N ALA A 325 17.48 -5.36 5.31
CA ALA A 325 16.96 -4.12 5.86
C ALA A 325 16.30 -4.31 7.24
N SER A 326 16.21 -3.21 8.00
CA SER A 326 15.47 -3.18 9.26
C SER A 326 13.98 -2.96 9.02
N MET A 327 13.14 -3.51 9.90
CA MET A 327 11.70 -3.27 9.86
C MET A 327 11.39 -1.84 10.34
N ILE A 328 10.53 -1.15 9.60
CA ILE A 328 10.05 0.19 9.95
C ILE A 328 8.55 0.11 10.25
N HIS A 329 8.13 0.73 11.35
CA HIS A 329 6.71 0.80 11.68
C HIS A 329 5.94 1.57 10.57
N PRO A 330 4.76 1.08 10.15
CA PRO A 330 4.01 1.68 9.03
C PRO A 330 3.65 3.16 9.18
N SER A 331 3.61 3.68 10.40
CA SER A 331 3.30 5.09 10.70
C SER A 331 4.50 6.03 10.54
N VAL A 332 5.71 5.51 10.40
CA VAL A 332 6.92 6.35 10.22
C VAL A 332 6.95 6.89 8.79
N PRO A 333 6.95 8.22 8.57
CA PRO A 333 6.98 8.80 7.23
C PRO A 333 8.38 8.72 6.63
N ALA A 334 8.75 7.57 6.10
CA ALA A 334 10.08 7.29 5.58
C ALA A 334 10.02 6.49 4.27
N ILE A 335 11.12 6.52 3.54
CA ILE A 335 11.42 5.64 2.42
C ILE A 335 12.71 4.90 2.77
N MET A 336 12.76 3.61 2.53
CA MET A 336 13.95 2.79 2.72
C MET A 336 14.56 2.44 1.37
N ILE A 337 15.87 2.54 1.27
CA ILE A 337 16.65 2.18 0.09
C ILE A 337 17.60 1.07 0.49
N THR A 338 17.42 -0.11 -0.09
CA THR A 338 18.13 -1.33 0.30
C THR A 338 18.85 -1.93 -0.91
N PRO A 339 20.18 -2.07 -0.89
CA PRO A 339 20.89 -2.75 -1.97
C PRO A 339 20.64 -4.25 -1.93
N ILE A 340 20.64 -4.89 -3.10
CA ILE A 340 20.57 -6.35 -3.24
C ILE A 340 21.97 -6.85 -3.59
N CYS A 341 22.56 -7.66 -2.72
CA CYS A 341 23.89 -8.25 -2.88
C CYS A 341 24.92 -7.23 -3.42
N PRO A 342 25.13 -6.08 -2.76
CA PRO A 342 26.05 -5.06 -3.27
C PRO A 342 27.49 -5.55 -3.28
N HIS A 343 28.22 -5.18 -4.32
CA HIS A 343 29.66 -5.45 -4.41
C HIS A 343 30.45 -4.64 -3.36
N SER A 344 30.00 -3.43 -3.05
CA SER A 344 30.57 -2.60 -1.99
C SER A 344 30.18 -3.11 -0.61
N LEU A 345 31.15 -3.44 0.24
CA LEU A 345 30.94 -3.88 1.62
C LEU A 345 30.43 -2.78 2.55
N SER A 346 30.55 -1.52 2.16
CA SER A 346 30.15 -0.35 2.96
C SER A 346 28.70 0.11 2.69
N PHE A 347 28.09 -0.28 1.58
CA PHE A 347 26.72 0.11 1.32
C PHE A 347 25.73 -0.67 2.21
N ARG A 348 24.97 0.06 2.99
CA ARG A 348 23.98 -0.46 3.92
C ARG A 348 22.59 0.10 3.56
N PRO A 349 21.51 -0.56 3.95
CA PRO A 349 20.19 0.02 3.85
C PRO A 349 20.16 1.40 4.52
N ILE A 350 19.60 2.38 3.82
CA ILE A 350 19.44 3.76 4.31
C ILE A 350 17.97 4.13 4.36
N VAL A 351 17.64 4.95 5.35
CA VAL A 351 16.28 5.48 5.55
C VAL A 351 16.32 6.97 5.30
N VAL A 352 15.43 7.44 4.44
CA VAL A 352 15.28 8.86 4.09
C VAL A 352 13.86 9.33 4.37
N PRO A 353 13.62 10.63 4.59
CA PRO A 353 12.28 11.16 4.78
C PRO A 353 11.37 10.88 3.57
N ALA A 354 10.07 10.65 3.82
CA ALA A 354 9.09 10.39 2.75
C ALA A 354 8.84 11.57 1.79
N GLY A 355 9.33 12.76 2.12
CA GLY A 355 9.17 13.98 1.30
C GLY A 355 10.27 14.19 0.27
N VAL A 356 11.29 13.33 0.21
CA VAL A 356 12.38 13.48 -0.77
C VAL A 356 11.97 12.92 -2.14
N GLU A 357 12.58 13.47 -3.19
CA GLU A 357 12.52 12.93 -4.54
C GLU A 357 13.70 11.98 -4.77
N LEU A 358 13.39 10.73 -5.12
CA LEU A 358 14.39 9.75 -5.53
C LEU A 358 14.39 9.62 -7.05
N LYS A 359 15.56 9.76 -7.66
CA LYS A 359 15.77 9.41 -9.06
C LYS A 359 16.75 8.24 -9.13
N ILE A 360 16.36 7.24 -9.90
CA ILE A 360 17.16 6.05 -10.16
C ILE A 360 17.33 5.95 -11.66
N SER A 361 18.57 5.78 -12.12
CA SER A 361 18.86 5.61 -13.54
C SER A 361 19.88 4.50 -13.75
N VAL A 362 19.80 3.84 -14.89
CA VAL A 362 20.88 2.94 -15.33
C VAL A 362 22.08 3.80 -15.63
N SER A 363 23.23 3.51 -15.01
CA SER A 363 24.46 4.26 -15.23
C SER A 363 24.88 4.19 -16.70
N PRO A 364 25.39 5.27 -17.30
CA PRO A 364 25.96 5.24 -18.64
C PRO A 364 27.09 4.21 -18.79
N ASP A 365 27.81 3.94 -17.70
CA ASP A 365 28.91 2.96 -17.67
C ASP A 365 28.43 1.52 -17.46
N SER A 366 27.11 1.30 -17.36
CA SER A 366 26.55 -0.04 -17.23
C SER A 366 26.72 -0.81 -18.55
N ARG A 367 27.13 -2.08 -18.42
CA ARG A 367 27.30 -2.96 -19.59
C ARG A 367 25.97 -3.50 -20.11
N ASN A 368 24.92 -3.50 -19.27
CA ASN A 368 23.63 -4.08 -19.57
C ASN A 368 22.50 -3.16 -19.10
N THR A 369 21.33 -3.43 -19.63
CA THR A 369 20.06 -2.87 -19.16
C THR A 369 19.74 -3.36 -17.75
N SER A 370 18.81 -2.70 -17.09
CA SER A 370 18.23 -3.12 -15.81
C SER A 370 16.74 -3.41 -15.97
N TRP A 371 16.14 -4.00 -14.97
CA TRP A 371 14.73 -4.29 -14.96
C TRP A 371 14.07 -3.66 -13.72
N VAL A 372 12.86 -3.15 -13.89
CA VAL A 372 12.07 -2.59 -12.79
C VAL A 372 10.81 -3.41 -12.57
N SER A 373 10.44 -3.60 -11.30
CA SER A 373 9.17 -4.22 -10.92
C SER A 373 8.51 -3.47 -9.75
N PHE A 374 7.18 -3.57 -9.66
CA PHE A 374 6.35 -2.83 -8.74
C PHE A 374 5.49 -3.82 -7.94
N ASP A 375 5.69 -3.90 -6.62
CA ASP A 375 5.05 -4.91 -5.74
C ASP A 375 5.17 -6.34 -6.33
N GLY A 376 6.32 -6.68 -6.92
CA GLY A 376 6.58 -7.95 -7.56
C GLY A 376 5.83 -8.21 -8.88
N ARG A 377 5.28 -7.15 -9.49
CA ARG A 377 4.47 -7.22 -10.74
C ARG A 377 4.96 -6.20 -11.76
N ASN A 378 4.33 -6.20 -12.94
CA ASN A 378 4.54 -5.21 -14.02
C ASN A 378 6.02 -4.99 -14.34
N ARG A 379 6.76 -6.10 -14.49
CA ARG A 379 8.19 -6.09 -14.77
C ARG A 379 8.47 -5.48 -16.14
N GLN A 380 9.35 -4.49 -16.19
CA GLN A 380 9.71 -3.76 -17.40
C GLN A 380 11.23 -3.60 -17.48
N GLU A 381 11.74 -3.62 -18.70
CA GLU A 381 13.16 -3.35 -18.96
C GLU A 381 13.42 -1.84 -18.95
N LEU A 382 14.52 -1.45 -18.34
CA LEU A 382 15.05 -0.09 -18.29
C LEU A 382 16.31 -0.01 -19.14
N PHE A 383 16.29 0.84 -20.15
CA PHE A 383 17.40 1.10 -21.02
C PHE A 383 18.30 2.24 -20.49
N HIS A 384 19.47 2.40 -21.08
CA HIS A 384 20.36 3.50 -20.75
C HIS A 384 19.66 4.85 -21.03
N GLY A 385 19.69 5.74 -20.04
CA GLY A 385 19.00 7.02 -20.11
C GLY A 385 17.57 7.04 -19.55
N ASP A 386 16.92 5.89 -19.40
CA ASP A 386 15.66 5.77 -18.67
C ASP A 386 15.86 6.08 -17.18
N ARG A 387 14.82 6.62 -16.55
CA ARG A 387 14.86 7.03 -15.14
C ARG A 387 13.47 7.07 -14.49
#